data_bfaa2d9e5d53a87a11da125c135fa58c
#
_entry.id   bfaa2d9e5d53a87a11da125c135fa58c
#
_cell.length_a   1.000
_cell.length_b   1.000
_cell.length_c   1.000
_cell.angle_alpha   90.00
_cell.angle_beta   90.00
_cell.angle_gamma   90.00
#
_symmetry.space_group_name_H-M   'P 1'
#
loop_
_entity.id
_entity.type
_entity.pdbx_description
1 polymer ?
#
loop_
_entity_poly.entity_id
_entity_poly.type
_entity_poly.pdbx_seq_one_letter_code
_entity_poly.pdbx_strand_id
1 'polypeptide(L)'
;MLQKLRSLLHRPTALFLLGGSVIVIATSTLLRQRVRQSEEQELRAKQLRLPDTLRVVTLSGATTFFLYRDEPMGYQYELVRLFAQRYKFPLKLYVTHSMEEAEAMVEQGKVDLCITPHAVTHSARERFLFAGPESLSALILIQRKPKQGDSISYLPDVASLLGKELTVMSGSRAAERIKRLEEQLGGKILTHQLSTDTLDTEDLIAQVANREINYTIADEELAKLSKTYYPQIDISVEVGFAQRLRWFVSSQAIGLARLLDQWAQNVPADKSFREIYKRYFELSKTEESGDSSTFSPQPRTSTSADKHPAKATHPAAALGSYGISRFDKLFEAEARRIGWPWQVLASIAYQESNFRPDIIGWSGARGLMGIMPRTGRIYGASPKQLLDPATSVRVSVDCLKAIEALFHSQLPNPEERIKVTLAAYNAGPAHLQDAIRLAQKYGYSPTKWEGGIETALRLKSEAKYYNDPVCRAGYLRGKGVTRYVDEVIARYYSYRNKSK
;
A
#
# COMPACT_ATOMS: atom_id res chain seq x y z
N MET A 1 -51.43 40.31 -52.94
CA MET A 1 -50.84 39.03 -52.52
C MET A 1 -51.77 38.18 -51.64
N LEU A 2 -52.51 38.75 -50.72
CA LEU A 2 -53.47 38.08 -49.79
C LEU A 2 -54.71 37.47 -50.48
N GLN A 3 -55.21 38.06 -51.64
CA GLN A 3 -56.34 37.52 -52.36
C GLN A 3 -56.01 36.24 -53.18
N LYS A 4 -54.77 36.11 -53.66
CA LYS A 4 -54.30 34.84 -54.35
C LYS A 4 -54.08 33.68 -53.36
N LEU A 5 -53.80 33.93 -52.11
CA LEU A 5 -53.71 32.90 -51.07
C LEU A 5 -55.12 32.38 -50.69
N ARG A 6 -56.13 33.24 -50.64
CA ARG A 6 -57.52 32.83 -50.34
C ARG A 6 -58.16 31.95 -51.41
N SER A 7 -57.81 32.15 -52.73
CA SER A 7 -58.32 31.33 -53.80
C SER A 7 -57.73 29.92 -53.88
N LEU A 8 -56.52 29.75 -53.35
CA LEU A 8 -55.85 28.43 -53.27
C LEU A 8 -56.42 27.57 -52.15
N LEU A 9 -56.91 28.18 -51.06
CA LEU A 9 -57.49 27.48 -49.92
C LEU A 9 -58.90 26.93 -50.16
N HIS A 10 -59.60 27.34 -51.26
CA HIS A 10 -60.95 26.82 -51.61
C HIS A 10 -60.91 25.66 -52.61
N ARG A 11 -59.78 25.13 -52.97
CA ARG A 11 -59.67 23.89 -53.77
C ARG A 11 -59.59 22.69 -52.86
N PRO A 12 -60.51 21.72 -52.91
CA PRO A 12 -60.52 20.56 -52.02
C PRO A 12 -59.20 19.73 -52.08
N THR A 13 -58.51 19.77 -53.25
CA THR A 13 -57.19 19.17 -53.43
C THR A 13 -56.08 19.87 -52.67
N ALA A 14 -56.12 21.18 -52.45
CA ALA A 14 -55.15 21.91 -51.66
C ALA A 14 -55.27 21.70 -50.16
N LEU A 15 -56.53 21.56 -49.67
CA LEU A 15 -56.82 21.19 -48.27
C LEU A 15 -56.34 19.76 -47.96
N PHE A 16 -56.53 18.80 -48.90
CA PHE A 16 -56.03 17.43 -48.76
C PHE A 16 -54.50 17.34 -48.70
N LEU A 17 -53.81 18.14 -49.57
CA LEU A 17 -52.36 18.16 -49.56
C LEU A 17 -51.78 18.83 -48.32
N LEU A 18 -52.37 19.92 -47.81
CA LEU A 18 -52.01 20.57 -46.55
C LEU A 18 -52.27 19.67 -45.35
N GLY A 19 -53.43 19.02 -45.27
CA GLY A 19 -53.80 18.05 -44.22
C GLY A 19 -52.85 16.83 -44.22
N GLY A 20 -52.52 16.31 -45.40
CA GLY A 20 -51.55 15.21 -45.57
C GLY A 20 -50.16 15.57 -45.09
N SER A 21 -49.70 16.80 -45.45
CA SER A 21 -48.38 17.31 -45.01
C SER A 21 -48.30 17.51 -43.51
N VAL A 22 -49.38 18.04 -42.88
CA VAL A 22 -49.43 18.21 -41.41
C VAL A 22 -49.45 16.87 -40.71
N ILE A 23 -50.17 15.90 -41.21
CA ILE A 23 -50.21 14.51 -40.66
C ILE A 23 -48.81 13.85 -40.78
N VAL A 24 -48.13 13.99 -41.93
CA VAL A 24 -46.78 13.44 -42.15
C VAL A 24 -45.77 14.11 -41.21
N ILE A 25 -45.83 15.43 -40.99
CA ILE A 25 -44.98 16.16 -40.09
C ILE A 25 -45.27 15.77 -38.64
N ALA A 26 -46.53 15.65 -38.25
CA ALA A 26 -46.93 15.25 -36.88
C ALA A 26 -46.51 13.79 -36.58
N THR A 27 -46.71 12.85 -37.55
CA THR A 27 -46.28 11.46 -37.38
C THR A 27 -44.75 11.33 -37.34
N SER A 28 -44.03 12.11 -38.16
CA SER A 28 -42.55 12.11 -38.15
C SER A 28 -41.98 12.70 -36.84
N THR A 29 -42.59 13.72 -36.27
CA THR A 29 -42.24 14.31 -34.96
C THR A 29 -42.51 13.34 -33.81
N LEU A 30 -43.67 12.68 -33.82
CA LEU A 30 -44.00 11.65 -32.84
C LEU A 30 -43.08 10.44 -32.93
N LEU A 31 -42.72 10.01 -34.12
CA LEU A 31 -41.78 8.92 -34.32
C LEU A 31 -40.38 9.30 -33.79
N ARG A 32 -39.90 10.51 -34.09
CA ARG A 32 -38.62 11.03 -33.59
C ARG A 32 -38.63 11.15 -32.06
N GLN A 33 -39.73 11.58 -31.45
CA GLN A 33 -39.86 11.61 -29.99
C GLN A 33 -39.82 10.22 -29.37
N ARG A 34 -40.51 9.22 -29.95
CA ARG A 34 -40.48 7.83 -29.48
C ARG A 34 -39.08 7.23 -29.60
N VAL A 35 -38.40 7.45 -30.71
CA VAL A 35 -37.01 6.99 -30.89
C VAL A 35 -36.10 7.62 -29.84
N ARG A 36 -36.16 8.95 -29.63
CA ARG A 36 -35.39 9.63 -28.57
C ARG A 36 -35.71 9.09 -27.17
N GLN A 37 -36.96 8.87 -26.86
CA GLN A 37 -37.36 8.32 -25.56
C GLN A 37 -36.82 6.90 -25.34
N SER A 38 -36.84 6.08 -26.41
CA SER A 38 -36.29 4.73 -26.39
C SER A 38 -34.76 4.75 -26.18
N GLU A 39 -34.06 5.62 -26.93
CA GLU A 39 -32.61 5.83 -26.78
C GLU A 39 -32.24 6.33 -25.38
N GLU A 40 -33.00 7.28 -24.81
CA GLU A 40 -32.78 7.75 -23.45
C GLU A 40 -33.04 6.68 -22.39
N GLN A 41 -34.08 5.84 -22.59
CA GLN A 41 -34.37 4.73 -21.68
C GLN A 41 -33.27 3.66 -21.73
N GLU A 42 -32.78 3.33 -22.94
CA GLU A 42 -31.69 2.39 -23.13
C GLU A 42 -30.40 2.92 -22.52
N LEU A 43 -30.10 4.20 -22.73
CA LEU A 43 -28.94 4.87 -22.13
C LEU A 43 -29.01 4.85 -20.60
N ARG A 44 -30.17 5.17 -20.01
CA ARG A 44 -30.40 5.11 -18.55
C ARG A 44 -30.25 3.68 -18.03
N ALA A 45 -30.81 2.69 -18.73
CA ALA A 45 -30.66 1.28 -18.35
C ALA A 45 -29.19 0.85 -18.37
N LYS A 46 -28.43 1.27 -19.38
CA LYS A 46 -26.99 1.01 -19.50
C LYS A 46 -26.18 1.68 -18.37
N GLN A 47 -26.51 2.94 -18.03
CA GLN A 47 -25.87 3.69 -16.94
C GLN A 47 -26.14 3.10 -15.55
N LEU A 48 -27.28 2.43 -15.36
CA LEU A 48 -27.63 1.78 -14.10
C LEU A 48 -27.14 0.33 -14.01
N ARG A 49 -26.62 -0.22 -15.10
CA ARG A 49 -26.11 -1.59 -15.12
C ARG A 49 -24.84 -1.70 -14.28
N LEU A 50 -24.80 -2.74 -13.46
CA LEU A 50 -23.61 -3.10 -12.68
C LEU A 50 -22.75 -4.08 -13.48
N PRO A 51 -21.41 -4.08 -13.29
CA PRO A 51 -20.53 -5.03 -13.95
C PRO A 51 -20.67 -6.44 -13.37
N ASP A 52 -20.55 -7.48 -14.21
CA ASP A 52 -20.52 -8.87 -13.74
C ASP A 52 -19.21 -9.19 -12.99
N THR A 53 -18.12 -8.55 -13.37
CA THR A 53 -16.80 -8.59 -12.71
C THR A 53 -16.34 -7.15 -12.47
N LEU A 54 -16.00 -6.82 -11.23
CA LEU A 54 -15.49 -5.49 -10.88
C LEU A 54 -14.02 -5.39 -11.28
N ARG A 55 -13.76 -4.65 -12.37
CA ARG A 55 -12.42 -4.37 -12.88
C ARG A 55 -11.92 -3.08 -12.21
N VAL A 56 -10.87 -3.21 -11.43
CA VAL A 56 -10.35 -2.13 -10.60
C VAL A 56 -8.93 -1.78 -11.01
N VAL A 57 -8.63 -0.49 -11.14
CA VAL A 57 -7.27 0.01 -11.32
C VAL A 57 -6.78 0.72 -10.07
N THR A 58 -5.51 0.60 -9.79
CA THR A 58 -4.80 1.28 -8.70
C THR A 58 -3.35 1.53 -9.06
N LEU A 59 -2.73 2.49 -8.39
CA LEU A 59 -1.28 2.65 -8.39
C LEU A 59 -0.66 1.74 -7.32
N SER A 60 0.59 1.32 -7.57
CA SER A 60 1.40 0.68 -6.54
C SER A 60 1.85 1.70 -5.50
N GLY A 61 1.76 1.37 -4.22
CA GLY A 61 2.16 2.28 -3.13
C GLY A 61 1.75 1.78 -1.76
N ALA A 62 2.34 2.38 -0.73
CA ALA A 62 2.21 1.92 0.66
C ALA A 62 0.78 1.96 1.22
N THR A 63 -0.07 2.88 0.76
CA THR A 63 -1.48 2.98 1.19
C THR A 63 -2.45 2.40 0.18
N THR A 64 -2.06 2.28 -1.09
CA THR A 64 -2.95 1.88 -2.19
C THR A 64 -2.93 0.37 -2.41
N PHE A 65 -1.83 -0.14 -2.96
CA PHE A 65 -1.64 -1.56 -3.25
C PHE A 65 -0.15 -1.94 -3.26
N PHE A 66 0.20 -3.02 -2.59
CA PHE A 66 1.51 -3.63 -2.63
C PHE A 66 1.42 -5.14 -2.34
N LEU A 67 2.47 -5.88 -2.69
CA LEU A 67 2.61 -7.28 -2.29
C LEU A 67 3.45 -7.35 -1.01
N TYR A 68 2.97 -8.09 -0.01
CA TYR A 68 3.70 -8.42 1.20
C TYR A 68 3.70 -9.93 1.39
N ARG A 69 4.86 -10.57 1.30
CA ARG A 69 4.98 -12.05 1.32
C ARG A 69 4.06 -12.71 0.27
N ASP A 70 4.05 -12.15 -0.93
CA ASP A 70 3.15 -12.51 -2.05
C ASP A 70 1.64 -12.42 -1.74
N GLU A 71 1.24 -11.83 -0.62
CA GLU A 71 -0.15 -11.51 -0.34
C GLU A 71 -0.47 -10.07 -0.76
N PRO A 72 -1.55 -9.87 -1.53
CA PRO A 72 -2.01 -8.54 -1.89
C PRO A 72 -2.47 -7.76 -0.65
N MET A 73 -1.88 -6.61 -0.42
CA MET A 73 -2.16 -5.70 0.69
C MET A 73 -2.29 -4.26 0.19
N GLY A 74 -2.66 -3.36 1.07
CA GLY A 74 -2.88 -1.95 0.83
C GLY A 74 -4.23 -1.52 1.40
N TYR A 75 -4.29 -0.38 2.05
CA TYR A 75 -5.52 0.10 2.69
C TYR A 75 -6.66 0.21 1.68
N GLN A 76 -6.42 0.88 0.55
CA GLN A 76 -7.44 1.05 -0.49
C GLN A 76 -7.84 -0.28 -1.14
N TYR A 77 -6.87 -1.16 -1.37
CA TYR A 77 -7.14 -2.51 -1.89
C TYR A 77 -8.03 -3.33 -0.96
N GLU A 78 -7.76 -3.31 0.35
CA GLU A 78 -8.57 -4.05 1.30
C GLU A 78 -9.99 -3.49 1.43
N LEU A 79 -10.16 -2.18 1.29
CA LEU A 79 -11.49 -1.56 1.25
C LEU A 79 -12.31 -2.02 0.03
N VAL A 80 -11.72 -1.99 -1.17
CA VAL A 80 -12.46 -2.46 -2.36
C VAL A 80 -12.73 -3.96 -2.30
N ARG A 81 -11.86 -4.73 -1.66
CA ARG A 81 -12.11 -6.17 -1.40
C ARG A 81 -13.31 -6.37 -0.49
N LEU A 82 -13.48 -5.57 0.57
CA LEU A 82 -14.69 -5.60 1.40
C LEU A 82 -15.95 -5.27 0.60
N PHE A 83 -15.90 -4.24 -0.25
CA PHE A 83 -17.00 -3.89 -1.16
C PHE A 83 -17.34 -5.06 -2.08
N ALA A 84 -16.35 -5.60 -2.78
CA ALA A 84 -16.54 -6.72 -3.71
C ALA A 84 -17.11 -7.95 -3.01
N GLN A 85 -16.65 -8.29 -1.80
CA GLN A 85 -17.18 -9.39 -1.00
C GLN A 85 -18.63 -9.13 -0.56
N ARG A 86 -18.96 -7.92 -0.13
CA ARG A 86 -20.32 -7.54 0.31
C ARG A 86 -21.35 -7.73 -0.79
N TYR A 87 -20.99 -7.35 -2.02
CA TYR A 87 -21.90 -7.41 -3.19
C TYR A 87 -21.64 -8.59 -4.11
N LYS A 88 -20.75 -9.51 -3.70
CA LYS A 88 -20.40 -10.75 -4.43
C LYS A 88 -19.85 -10.50 -5.85
N PHE A 89 -19.13 -9.41 -6.05
CA PHE A 89 -18.44 -9.18 -7.30
C PHE A 89 -17.14 -10.01 -7.36
N PRO A 90 -16.90 -10.77 -8.44
CA PRO A 90 -15.55 -11.18 -8.80
C PRO A 90 -14.67 -9.92 -8.98
N LEU A 91 -13.50 -9.89 -8.34
CA LEU A 91 -12.59 -8.74 -8.38
C LEU A 91 -11.43 -9.02 -9.33
N LYS A 92 -11.21 -8.14 -10.31
CA LYS A 92 -10.03 -8.14 -11.17
C LYS A 92 -9.25 -6.84 -10.98
N LEU A 93 -8.01 -6.95 -10.50
CA LEU A 93 -7.15 -5.81 -10.20
C LEU A 93 -6.15 -5.58 -11.34
N TYR A 94 -5.99 -4.31 -11.71
CA TYR A 94 -4.96 -3.79 -12.60
C TYR A 94 -4.11 -2.79 -11.82
N VAL A 95 -2.79 -2.88 -11.98
CA VAL A 95 -1.85 -1.96 -11.34
C VAL A 95 -1.17 -1.17 -12.46
N THR A 96 -1.22 0.17 -12.33
CA THR A 96 -0.62 1.10 -13.29
C THR A 96 0.52 1.88 -12.66
N HIS A 97 1.25 2.61 -13.48
CA HIS A 97 2.44 3.35 -13.09
C HIS A 97 2.17 4.84 -12.88
N SER A 98 1.08 5.36 -13.44
CA SER A 98 0.70 6.76 -13.28
C SER A 98 -0.81 6.95 -13.14
N MET A 99 -1.21 8.10 -12.61
CA MET A 99 -2.61 8.47 -12.48
C MET A 99 -3.24 8.72 -13.85
N GLU A 100 -2.49 9.29 -14.79
CA GLU A 100 -2.94 9.55 -16.16
C GLU A 100 -3.31 8.24 -16.87
N GLU A 101 -2.53 7.18 -16.68
CA GLU A 101 -2.84 5.85 -17.21
C GLU A 101 -4.12 5.28 -16.56
N ALA A 102 -4.25 5.41 -15.24
CA ALA A 102 -5.45 4.97 -14.52
C ALA A 102 -6.71 5.70 -14.99
N GLU A 103 -6.63 7.02 -15.15
CA GLU A 103 -7.71 7.85 -15.69
C GLU A 103 -8.11 7.43 -17.10
N ALA A 104 -7.13 7.26 -17.99
CA ALA A 104 -7.37 6.82 -19.37
C ALA A 104 -8.02 5.42 -19.42
N MET A 105 -7.65 4.50 -18.52
CA MET A 105 -8.30 3.18 -18.44
C MET A 105 -9.76 3.26 -18.03
N VAL A 106 -10.11 4.17 -17.09
CA VAL A 106 -11.49 4.40 -16.67
C VAL A 106 -12.30 5.05 -17.79
N GLU A 107 -11.77 6.08 -18.47
CA GLU A 107 -12.44 6.76 -19.58
C GLU A 107 -12.72 5.82 -20.75
N GLN A 108 -11.76 4.96 -21.08
CA GLN A 108 -11.88 3.98 -22.16
C GLN A 108 -12.76 2.76 -21.79
N GLY A 109 -13.27 2.68 -20.56
CA GLY A 109 -14.06 1.56 -20.08
C GLY A 109 -13.29 0.23 -19.98
N LYS A 110 -11.96 0.27 -19.95
CA LYS A 110 -11.10 -0.89 -19.72
C LYS A 110 -11.24 -1.40 -18.29
N VAL A 111 -11.48 -0.50 -17.35
CA VAL A 111 -11.76 -0.75 -15.95
C VAL A 111 -13.00 0.02 -15.50
N ASP A 112 -13.61 -0.43 -14.40
CA ASP A 112 -14.86 0.12 -13.89
C ASP A 112 -14.62 1.17 -12.81
N LEU A 113 -13.53 1.04 -12.05
CA LEU A 113 -13.26 1.81 -10.82
C LEU A 113 -11.77 2.04 -10.66
N CYS A 114 -11.37 3.27 -10.33
CA CYS A 114 -10.05 3.59 -9.78
C CYS A 114 -10.15 3.75 -8.26
N ILE A 115 -9.32 3.02 -7.51
CA ILE A 115 -9.28 3.05 -6.04
C ILE A 115 -8.10 3.85 -5.49
N THR A 116 -7.24 4.40 -6.32
CA THR A 116 -6.28 5.41 -5.86
C THR A 116 -7.04 6.69 -5.56
N PRO A 117 -7.01 7.18 -4.30
CA PRO A 117 -7.74 8.39 -3.95
C PRO A 117 -7.30 9.58 -4.79
N HIS A 118 -8.26 10.24 -5.41
CA HIS A 118 -8.05 11.40 -6.27
C HIS A 118 -8.77 12.62 -5.72
N ALA A 119 -8.17 13.80 -5.87
CA ALA A 119 -8.76 15.06 -5.41
C ALA A 119 -10.03 15.40 -6.21
N VAL A 120 -11.10 15.71 -5.49
CA VAL A 120 -12.40 16.07 -6.08
C VAL A 120 -12.38 17.52 -6.55
N THR A 121 -11.71 17.79 -7.69
CA THR A 121 -11.62 19.10 -8.31
C THR A 121 -12.76 19.35 -9.30
N HIS A 122 -12.94 20.61 -9.72
CA HIS A 122 -13.95 20.95 -10.74
C HIS A 122 -13.67 20.24 -12.07
N SER A 123 -12.44 20.33 -12.56
CA SER A 123 -12.02 19.68 -13.82
C SER A 123 -12.15 18.16 -13.81
N ALA A 124 -11.82 17.52 -12.67
CA ALA A 124 -11.97 16.09 -12.56
C ALA A 124 -13.45 15.62 -12.53
N ARG A 125 -14.36 16.44 -11.99
CA ARG A 125 -15.81 16.15 -12.01
C ARG A 125 -16.45 16.22 -13.40
N GLU A 126 -15.85 16.94 -14.32
CA GLU A 126 -16.31 16.96 -15.72
C GLU A 126 -16.04 15.63 -16.44
N ARG A 127 -15.02 14.89 -15.98
CA ARG A 127 -14.57 13.62 -16.58
C ARG A 127 -15.10 12.39 -15.87
N PHE A 128 -15.22 12.43 -14.54
CA PHE A 128 -15.48 11.29 -13.68
C PHE A 128 -16.61 11.50 -12.69
N LEU A 129 -17.25 10.42 -12.27
CA LEU A 129 -18.08 10.39 -11.06
C LEU A 129 -17.23 9.93 -9.88
N PHE A 130 -17.18 10.74 -8.84
CA PHE A 130 -16.50 10.43 -7.58
C PHE A 130 -17.45 9.68 -6.65
N ALA A 131 -17.06 8.52 -6.19
CA ALA A 131 -17.90 7.64 -5.38
C ALA A 131 -17.08 6.82 -4.37
N GLY A 132 -17.76 6.16 -3.42
CA GLY A 132 -17.13 5.30 -2.42
C GLY A 132 -16.57 6.07 -1.22
N PRO A 133 -15.58 5.50 -0.51
CA PRO A 133 -15.03 6.11 0.69
C PRO A 133 -14.47 7.50 0.41
N GLU A 134 -14.79 8.43 1.31
CA GLU A 134 -14.25 9.78 1.26
C GLU A 134 -13.27 9.97 2.39
N SER A 135 -12.09 10.51 2.08
CA SER A 135 -11.16 11.01 3.07
C SER A 135 -10.92 12.50 2.88
N LEU A 136 -10.81 13.21 3.98
CA LEU A 136 -10.29 14.57 4.02
C LEU A 136 -8.80 14.44 4.30
N SER A 137 -7.96 14.77 3.33
CA SER A 137 -6.51 14.67 3.47
C SER A 137 -5.89 16.05 3.46
N ALA A 138 -5.33 16.44 4.61
CA ALA A 138 -4.49 17.61 4.74
C ALA A 138 -3.07 17.31 4.25
N LEU A 139 -2.31 18.36 3.95
CA LEU A 139 -0.87 18.27 3.83
C LEU A 139 -0.25 18.48 5.21
N ILE A 140 0.59 17.56 5.63
CA ILE A 140 1.18 17.50 6.97
C ILE A 140 2.67 17.76 6.89
N LEU A 141 3.17 18.63 7.77
CA LEU A 141 4.59 18.80 8.00
C LEU A 141 5.15 17.58 8.74
N ILE A 142 6.15 16.96 8.15
CA ILE A 142 6.88 15.86 8.75
C ILE A 142 8.17 16.41 9.34
N GLN A 143 8.33 16.26 10.63
CA GLN A 143 9.51 16.66 11.39
C GLN A 143 9.81 15.63 12.48
N ARG A 144 10.95 15.76 13.15
CA ARG A 144 11.24 14.91 14.32
C ARG A 144 10.61 15.49 15.58
N LYS A 145 10.19 14.60 16.48
CA LYS A 145 9.81 15.01 17.84
C LYS A 145 11.00 15.71 18.52
N PRO A 146 10.74 16.79 19.28
CA PRO A 146 11.80 17.50 19.97
C PRO A 146 12.50 16.58 20.98
N LYS A 147 13.84 16.56 20.96
CA LYS A 147 14.68 15.91 21.96
C LYS A 147 15.60 16.95 22.58
N GLN A 148 15.86 16.82 23.87
CA GLN A 148 16.81 17.68 24.56
C GLN A 148 18.20 17.52 23.93
N GLY A 149 18.81 18.62 23.46
CA GLY A 149 20.10 18.63 22.77
C GLY A 149 20.08 18.52 21.25
N ASP A 150 18.90 18.42 20.62
CA ASP A 150 18.79 18.50 19.15
C ASP A 150 19.06 19.93 18.69
N SER A 151 19.99 20.10 17.73
CA SER A 151 20.32 21.39 17.10
C SER A 151 19.22 21.89 16.14
N ILE A 152 18.22 21.05 15.83
CA ILE A 152 17.17 21.32 14.87
C ILE A 152 15.97 21.91 15.60
N SER A 153 15.49 23.06 15.12
CA SER A 153 14.33 23.74 15.65
C SER A 153 13.05 22.95 15.37
N TYR A 154 12.32 22.56 16.41
CA TYR A 154 10.96 22.04 16.26
C TYR A 154 10.03 23.19 15.83
N LEU A 155 9.21 22.96 14.83
CA LEU A 155 8.27 23.94 14.26
C LEU A 155 6.87 23.67 14.81
N PRO A 156 6.34 24.56 15.67
CA PRO A 156 5.02 24.36 16.28
C PRO A 156 3.87 24.70 15.33
N ASP A 157 4.12 25.47 14.29
CA ASP A 157 3.13 25.95 13.33
C ASP A 157 3.73 26.19 11.93
N VAL A 158 2.85 26.49 10.98
CA VAL A 158 3.20 26.73 9.58
C VAL A 158 4.02 28.00 9.37
N ALA A 159 3.82 29.06 10.17
CA ALA A 159 4.55 30.32 10.03
C ALA A 159 6.04 30.13 10.36
N SER A 160 6.33 29.17 11.23
CA SER A 160 7.70 28.81 11.61
C SER A 160 8.53 28.19 10.48
N LEU A 161 7.92 27.84 9.34
CA LEU A 161 8.60 27.39 8.11
C LEU A 161 9.38 28.51 7.41
N LEU A 162 9.06 29.78 7.66
CA LEU A 162 9.79 30.90 7.03
C LEU A 162 11.29 30.82 7.32
N GLY A 163 12.08 30.91 6.25
CA GLY A 163 13.55 30.82 6.34
C GLY A 163 14.09 29.41 6.67
N LYS A 164 13.26 28.37 6.72
CA LYS A 164 13.71 27.00 6.94
C LYS A 164 13.91 26.25 5.61
N GLU A 165 14.87 25.32 5.64
CA GLU A 165 15.10 24.40 4.52
C GLU A 165 14.04 23.28 4.55
N LEU A 166 13.30 23.16 3.45
CA LEU A 166 12.23 22.20 3.29
C LEU A 166 12.45 21.40 2.00
N THR A 167 12.49 20.09 2.08
CA THR A 167 12.64 19.21 0.92
C THR A 167 11.30 18.62 0.53
N VAL A 168 10.90 18.74 -0.73
CA VAL A 168 9.65 18.18 -1.28
C VAL A 168 9.85 17.61 -2.68
N MET A 169 8.91 16.78 -3.13
CA MET A 169 8.91 16.27 -4.49
C MET A 169 8.45 17.35 -5.47
N SER A 170 9.16 17.47 -6.60
CA SER A 170 8.81 18.38 -7.69
C SER A 170 7.45 17.99 -8.29
N GLY A 171 6.62 19.00 -8.62
CA GLY A 171 5.27 18.77 -9.18
C GLY A 171 4.25 18.21 -8.18
N SER A 172 4.63 18.01 -6.90
CA SER A 172 3.72 17.52 -5.88
C SER A 172 2.74 18.60 -5.38
N ARG A 173 1.63 18.14 -4.78
CA ARG A 173 0.70 19.04 -4.06
C ARG A 173 1.42 19.90 -3.01
N ALA A 174 2.44 19.32 -2.35
CA ALA A 174 3.26 20.02 -1.38
C ALA A 174 4.03 21.19 -2.01
N ALA A 175 4.69 20.97 -3.15
CA ALA A 175 5.41 22.01 -3.87
C ALA A 175 4.50 23.17 -4.33
N GLU A 176 3.30 22.87 -4.81
CA GLU A 176 2.31 23.88 -5.17
C GLU A 176 1.80 24.66 -3.94
N ARG A 177 1.58 23.95 -2.83
CA ARG A 177 1.12 24.56 -1.58
C ARG A 177 2.13 25.54 -1.02
N ILE A 178 3.42 25.19 -1.08
CA ILE A 178 4.50 26.06 -0.56
C ILE A 178 4.49 27.41 -1.28
N LYS A 179 4.37 27.45 -2.60
CA LYS A 179 4.30 28.70 -3.38
C LYS A 179 3.20 29.62 -2.87
N ARG A 180 1.99 29.07 -2.64
CA ARG A 180 0.85 29.84 -2.10
C ARG A 180 1.06 30.21 -0.64
N LEU A 181 1.76 29.39 0.11
CA LEU A 181 2.06 29.66 1.52
C LEU A 181 3.05 30.82 1.68
N GLU A 182 4.08 30.90 0.84
CA GLU A 182 5.02 32.01 0.79
C GLU A 182 4.29 33.36 0.54
N GLU A 183 3.32 33.38 -0.38
CA GLU A 183 2.48 34.55 -0.65
C GLU A 183 1.61 34.91 0.57
N GLN A 184 1.02 33.91 1.22
CA GLN A 184 0.15 34.12 2.40
C GLN A 184 0.93 34.61 3.63
N LEU A 185 2.16 34.12 3.83
CA LEU A 185 2.99 34.46 4.98
C LEU A 185 3.88 35.69 4.73
N GLY A 186 3.95 36.16 3.48
CA GLY A 186 4.76 37.33 3.10
C GLY A 186 6.27 37.10 3.23
N GLY A 187 6.74 35.85 3.09
CA GLY A 187 8.15 35.49 3.22
C GLY A 187 8.54 34.26 2.41
N LYS A 188 9.82 33.89 2.47
CA LYS A 188 10.38 32.78 1.69
C LYS A 188 10.65 31.54 2.55
N ILE A 189 10.39 30.37 1.96
CA ILE A 189 10.76 29.05 2.46
C ILE A 189 11.88 28.54 1.57
N LEU A 190 13.00 28.09 2.14
CA LEU A 190 14.13 27.57 1.36
C LEU A 190 13.80 26.16 0.86
N THR A 191 13.12 26.09 -0.28
CA THR A 191 12.59 24.83 -0.79
C THR A 191 13.55 24.11 -1.73
N HIS A 192 13.92 22.89 -1.39
CA HIS A 192 14.64 21.95 -2.25
C HIS A 192 13.62 21.02 -2.92
N GLN A 193 13.46 21.13 -4.22
CA GLN A 193 12.57 20.27 -5.00
C GLN A 193 13.38 19.15 -5.64
N LEU A 194 13.03 17.91 -5.31
CA LEU A 194 13.65 16.71 -5.86
C LEU A 194 12.78 16.11 -6.97
N SER A 195 13.45 15.55 -7.99
CA SER A 195 12.76 14.88 -9.09
C SER A 195 12.11 13.56 -8.63
N THR A 196 10.96 13.24 -9.21
CA THR A 196 10.25 11.97 -8.99
C THR A 196 10.96 10.75 -9.60
N ASP A 197 12.05 10.96 -10.33
CA ASP A 197 12.73 9.87 -11.04
C ASP A 197 13.48 8.91 -10.11
N THR A 198 13.88 9.36 -8.92
CA THR A 198 14.76 8.61 -8.01
C THR A 198 14.21 8.43 -6.60
N LEU A 199 13.36 9.35 -6.15
CA LEU A 199 12.82 9.38 -4.78
C LEU A 199 11.31 9.60 -4.81
N ASP A 200 10.63 9.18 -3.75
CA ASP A 200 9.24 9.50 -3.50
C ASP A 200 9.04 10.19 -2.13
N THR A 201 7.80 10.59 -1.84
CA THR A 201 7.50 11.26 -0.56
C THR A 201 7.73 10.36 0.66
N GLU A 202 7.60 9.04 0.50
CA GLU A 202 7.88 8.08 1.57
C GLU A 202 9.38 8.04 1.91
N ASP A 203 10.25 8.11 0.88
CA ASP A 203 11.69 8.22 1.07
C ASP A 203 12.07 9.50 1.82
N LEU A 204 11.44 10.64 1.49
CA LEU A 204 11.66 11.90 2.23
C LEU A 204 11.25 11.77 3.69
N ILE A 205 10.16 11.10 4.00
CA ILE A 205 9.75 10.84 5.40
C ILE A 205 10.81 9.97 6.10
N ALA A 206 11.32 8.94 5.44
CA ALA A 206 12.40 8.11 5.98
C ALA A 206 13.67 8.92 6.23
N GLN A 207 14.06 9.82 5.31
CA GLN A 207 15.20 10.72 5.46
C GLN A 207 15.01 11.68 6.66
N VAL A 208 13.80 12.22 6.88
CA VAL A 208 13.51 13.01 8.08
C VAL A 208 13.70 12.16 9.34
N ALA A 209 13.15 10.94 9.36
CA ALA A 209 13.28 10.04 10.50
C ALA A 209 14.73 9.68 10.82
N ASN A 210 15.56 9.51 9.78
CA ASN A 210 16.99 9.16 9.86
C ASN A 210 17.94 10.36 10.06
N ARG A 211 17.43 11.59 10.13
CA ARG A 211 18.22 12.83 10.30
C ARG A 211 19.02 13.25 9.06
N GLU A 212 18.68 12.76 7.88
CA GLU A 212 19.32 13.14 6.62
C GLU A 212 18.80 14.50 6.11
N ILE A 213 17.50 14.76 6.30
CA ILE A 213 16.86 16.06 6.09
C ILE A 213 16.05 16.47 7.32
N ASN A 214 15.69 17.76 7.42
CA ASN A 214 15.02 18.30 8.60
C ASN A 214 13.49 18.20 8.50
N TYR A 215 12.94 18.61 7.36
CA TYR A 215 11.50 18.74 7.14
C TYR A 215 11.10 18.28 5.75
N THR A 216 9.93 17.66 5.67
CA THR A 216 9.22 17.41 4.42
C THR A 216 7.71 17.59 4.63
N ILE A 217 6.93 17.57 3.55
CA ILE A 217 5.47 17.63 3.59
C ILE A 217 4.92 16.41 2.88
N ALA A 218 3.92 15.77 3.48
CA ALA A 218 3.26 14.58 2.94
C ALA A 218 1.74 14.68 3.09
N ASP A 219 1.02 13.86 2.32
CA ASP A 219 -0.40 13.61 2.55
C ASP A 219 -0.63 12.92 3.89
N GLU A 220 -1.72 13.26 4.56
CA GLU A 220 -2.05 12.80 5.92
C GLU A 220 -2.08 11.27 6.06
N GLU A 221 -2.64 10.54 5.09
CA GLU A 221 -2.67 9.08 5.14
C GLU A 221 -1.24 8.48 5.12
N LEU A 222 -0.38 9.02 4.27
CA LEU A 222 1.02 8.59 4.20
C LEU A 222 1.80 8.97 5.47
N ALA A 223 1.53 10.16 6.02
CA ALA A 223 2.11 10.61 7.29
C ALA A 223 1.71 9.69 8.45
N LYS A 224 0.43 9.36 8.58
CA LYS A 224 -0.10 8.42 9.60
C LYS A 224 0.51 7.03 9.45
N LEU A 225 0.54 6.49 8.24
CA LEU A 225 1.16 5.20 7.97
C LEU A 225 2.65 5.23 8.35
N SER A 226 3.38 6.24 7.91
CA SER A 226 4.83 6.37 8.17
C SER A 226 5.14 6.50 9.65
N LYS A 227 4.29 7.17 10.44
CA LYS A 227 4.42 7.26 11.90
C LYS A 227 4.39 5.89 12.59
N THR A 228 3.69 4.91 12.02
CA THR A 228 3.68 3.53 12.57
C THR A 228 5.01 2.81 12.39
N TYR A 229 5.85 3.24 11.43
CA TYR A 229 7.22 2.73 11.19
C TYR A 229 8.28 3.60 11.87
N TYR A 230 8.03 4.91 12.00
CA TYR A 230 8.95 5.90 12.51
C TYR A 230 8.31 6.67 13.69
N PRO A 231 8.21 6.09 14.91
CA PRO A 231 7.53 6.72 16.04
C PRO A 231 8.18 8.03 16.50
N GLN A 232 9.43 8.28 16.08
CA GLN A 232 10.19 9.51 16.34
C GLN A 232 9.74 10.71 15.51
N ILE A 233 8.97 10.54 14.43
CA ILE A 233 8.44 11.68 13.68
C ILE A 233 7.22 12.29 14.37
N ASP A 234 7.03 13.58 14.13
CA ASP A 234 5.85 14.35 14.49
C ASP A 234 5.07 14.70 13.22
N ILE A 235 3.76 14.60 13.29
CA ILE A 235 2.82 14.82 12.20
C ILE A 235 1.65 15.72 12.65
N SER A 236 1.87 16.60 13.63
CA SER A 236 0.81 17.40 14.25
C SER A 236 0.51 18.71 13.51
N VAL A 237 1.42 19.18 12.66
CA VAL A 237 1.28 20.48 11.98
C VAL A 237 0.70 20.29 10.59
N GLU A 238 -0.51 20.83 10.38
CA GLU A 238 -1.16 20.88 9.08
C GLU A 238 -0.67 22.09 8.28
N VAL A 239 -0.21 21.87 7.04
CA VAL A 239 0.35 22.91 6.15
C VAL A 239 -0.70 23.52 5.23
N GLY A 240 -1.84 22.88 5.06
CA GLY A 240 -2.89 23.34 4.17
C GLY A 240 -4.25 22.75 4.50
N PHE A 241 -5.28 23.35 3.88
CA PHE A 241 -6.65 22.83 4.01
C PHE A 241 -6.76 21.41 3.50
N ALA A 242 -7.52 20.60 4.22
CA ALA A 242 -7.85 19.26 3.79
C ALA A 242 -8.62 19.27 2.46
N GLN A 243 -8.19 18.45 1.53
CA GLN A 243 -8.89 18.20 0.28
C GLN A 243 -9.70 16.93 0.38
N ARG A 244 -10.87 16.93 -0.27
CA ARG A 244 -11.70 15.73 -0.41
C ARG A 244 -11.05 14.81 -1.43
N LEU A 245 -10.67 13.62 -1.00
CA LEU A 245 -10.15 12.55 -1.83
C LEU A 245 -11.19 11.43 -1.90
N ARG A 246 -11.45 10.92 -3.10
CA ARG A 246 -12.41 9.82 -3.33
C ARG A 246 -11.93 8.90 -4.44
N TRP A 247 -12.50 7.73 -4.51
CA TRP A 247 -12.44 6.87 -5.67
C TRP A 247 -13.26 7.46 -6.81
N PHE A 248 -12.99 7.03 -8.03
CA PHE A 248 -13.75 7.51 -9.19
C PHE A 248 -14.06 6.40 -10.19
N VAL A 249 -15.16 6.57 -10.90
CA VAL A 249 -15.67 5.72 -11.97
C VAL A 249 -15.92 6.57 -13.22
N SER A 250 -16.15 5.92 -14.35
CA SER A 250 -16.57 6.64 -15.57
C SER A 250 -17.83 7.48 -15.31
N SER A 251 -17.93 8.65 -15.97
CA SER A 251 -19.13 9.50 -15.93
C SER A 251 -20.43 8.79 -16.34
N GLN A 252 -20.32 7.67 -17.03
CA GLN A 252 -21.44 6.84 -17.45
C GLN A 252 -21.84 5.76 -16.42
N ALA A 253 -21.02 5.48 -15.40
CA ALA A 253 -21.23 4.37 -14.46
C ALA A 253 -22.06 4.80 -13.24
N ILE A 254 -23.22 5.43 -13.44
CA ILE A 254 -24.09 5.98 -12.40
C ILE A 254 -24.53 4.90 -11.39
N GLY A 255 -24.86 3.68 -11.86
CA GLY A 255 -25.29 2.58 -11.00
C GLY A 255 -24.19 2.16 -10.03
N LEU A 256 -22.97 1.99 -10.53
CA LEU A 256 -21.81 1.64 -9.70
C LEU A 256 -21.47 2.76 -8.71
N ALA A 257 -21.49 4.03 -9.14
CA ALA A 257 -21.24 5.18 -8.27
C ALA A 257 -22.23 5.22 -7.09
N ARG A 258 -23.52 5.05 -7.36
CA ARG A 258 -24.57 5.02 -6.31
C ARG A 258 -24.36 3.86 -5.32
N LEU A 259 -24.02 2.67 -5.84
CA LEU A 259 -23.78 1.51 -5.00
C LEU A 259 -22.56 1.69 -4.09
N LEU A 260 -21.48 2.29 -4.61
CA LEU A 260 -20.29 2.65 -3.86
C LEU A 260 -20.59 3.65 -2.76
N ASP A 261 -21.37 4.71 -3.05
CA ASP A 261 -21.75 5.72 -2.07
C ASP A 261 -22.66 5.15 -0.97
N GLN A 262 -23.64 4.33 -1.35
CA GLN A 262 -24.50 3.66 -0.39
C GLN A 262 -23.71 2.73 0.55
N TRP A 263 -22.73 2.02 0.01
CA TRP A 263 -21.84 1.20 0.81
C TRP A 263 -20.98 2.06 1.74
N ALA A 264 -20.36 3.11 1.23
CA ALA A 264 -19.45 3.97 1.96
C ALA A 264 -20.09 4.64 3.20
N GLN A 265 -21.38 4.96 3.14
CA GLN A 265 -22.12 5.50 4.29
C GLN A 265 -22.15 4.55 5.50
N ASN A 266 -22.10 3.23 5.26
CA ASN A 266 -22.17 2.21 6.30
C ASN A 266 -20.79 1.68 6.72
N VAL A 267 -19.74 1.99 5.97
CA VAL A 267 -18.37 1.49 6.19
C VAL A 267 -17.80 1.84 7.56
N PRO A 268 -17.93 3.08 8.10
CA PRO A 268 -17.38 3.42 9.41
C PRO A 268 -17.93 2.59 10.56
N ALA A 269 -19.14 2.05 10.43
CA ALA A 269 -19.76 1.17 11.42
C ALA A 269 -19.31 -0.31 11.28
N ASP A 270 -18.71 -0.69 10.15
CA ASP A 270 -18.26 -2.05 9.90
C ASP A 270 -17.03 -2.39 10.76
N LYS A 271 -17.11 -3.52 11.47
CA LYS A 271 -16.00 -4.01 12.29
C LYS A 271 -14.74 -4.29 11.46
N SER A 272 -14.90 -4.89 10.29
CA SER A 272 -13.79 -5.23 9.40
C SER A 272 -13.07 -3.97 8.90
N PHE A 273 -13.83 -2.91 8.61
CA PHE A 273 -13.23 -1.61 8.25
C PHE A 273 -12.37 -1.05 9.38
N ARG A 274 -12.89 -1.05 10.63
CA ARG A 274 -12.14 -0.54 11.78
C ARG A 274 -10.87 -1.36 12.04
N GLU A 275 -10.93 -2.68 11.86
CA GLU A 275 -9.76 -3.55 11.98
C GLU A 275 -8.71 -3.25 10.89
N ILE A 276 -9.13 -3.01 9.64
CA ILE A 276 -8.25 -2.60 8.56
C ILE A 276 -7.62 -1.23 8.88
N TYR A 277 -8.43 -0.22 9.22
CA TYR A 277 -7.94 1.12 9.56
C TYR A 277 -6.89 1.07 10.69
N LYS A 278 -7.21 0.38 11.80
CA LYS A 278 -6.31 0.20 12.93
C LYS A 278 -4.99 -0.44 12.51
N ARG A 279 -5.03 -1.48 11.69
CA ARG A 279 -3.87 -2.20 11.20
C ARG A 279 -2.92 -1.31 10.39
N TYR A 280 -3.45 -0.42 9.53
CA TYR A 280 -2.62 0.46 8.72
C TYR A 280 -2.12 1.70 9.45
N PHE A 281 -2.93 2.32 10.30
CA PHE A 281 -2.68 3.66 10.80
C PHE A 281 -2.48 3.79 12.32
N GLU A 282 -2.80 2.76 13.10
CA GLU A 282 -2.70 2.83 14.56
C GLU A 282 -1.71 1.84 15.16
N LEU A 283 -1.61 0.61 14.63
CA LEU A 283 -0.69 -0.39 15.17
C LEU A 283 0.75 -0.05 14.81
N SER A 284 1.61 0.03 15.84
CA SER A 284 3.06 0.20 15.64
C SER A 284 3.63 -0.98 14.87
N LYS A 285 4.51 -0.69 13.91
CA LYS A 285 5.23 -1.67 13.11
C LYS A 285 6.69 -1.82 13.54
N THR A 286 7.14 -0.97 14.48
CA THR A 286 8.49 -1.03 15.05
C THR A 286 8.67 -2.20 16.01
N GLU A 287 7.61 -2.60 16.70
CA GLU A 287 7.67 -3.72 17.65
C GLU A 287 7.81 -5.08 16.97
N GLU A 288 7.35 -5.21 15.72
CA GLU A 288 7.48 -6.44 14.93
C GLU A 288 8.80 -6.55 14.18
N SER A 289 9.38 -5.43 13.79
CA SER A 289 10.67 -5.40 13.08
C SER A 289 11.87 -5.56 14.01
N GLY A 290 11.65 -5.85 15.31
CA GLY A 290 12.77 -6.07 16.24
C GLY A 290 13.69 -4.86 16.40
N ASP A 291 13.16 -3.64 16.23
CA ASP A 291 13.94 -2.44 16.38
C ASP A 291 14.24 -2.14 17.86
N SER A 292 15.03 -3.02 18.45
CA SER A 292 15.88 -2.70 19.58
C SER A 292 17.19 -2.14 19.03
N SER A 293 17.18 -0.90 18.57
CA SER A 293 18.41 -0.16 18.28
C SER A 293 19.17 0.19 19.58
N THR A 294 19.19 -0.71 20.56
CA THR A 294 20.03 -0.68 21.77
C THR A 294 20.53 -2.07 22.08
N PHE A 295 21.23 -2.69 21.14
CA PHE A 295 22.14 -3.77 21.53
C PHE A 295 23.53 -3.21 21.75
N SER A 296 23.70 -2.50 22.88
CA SER A 296 24.99 -2.40 23.55
C SER A 296 25.12 -3.61 24.48
N PRO A 297 26.18 -4.39 24.37
CA PRO A 297 26.45 -5.45 25.34
C PRO A 297 27.07 -4.83 26.60
N GLN A 298 26.23 -4.27 27.48
CA GLN A 298 26.64 -3.95 28.84
C GLN A 298 25.78 -4.70 29.84
N PRO A 299 26.39 -5.31 30.87
CA PRO A 299 25.64 -6.03 31.90
C PRO A 299 24.84 -5.03 32.74
N ARG A 300 23.52 -5.17 32.76
CA ARG A 300 22.66 -4.39 33.66
C ARG A 300 22.86 -4.87 35.08
N THR A 301 23.59 -4.10 35.88
CA THR A 301 23.50 -4.13 37.30
C THR A 301 22.16 -3.56 37.74
N SER A 302 21.44 -4.33 38.50
CA SER A 302 20.16 -4.01 39.14
C SER A 302 20.30 -2.85 40.09
N THR A 303 19.52 -1.77 39.96
CA THR A 303 18.90 -1.04 41.09
C THR A 303 17.84 -0.06 40.56
N SER A 304 16.70 -0.21 41.07
CA SER A 304 15.64 0.67 41.54
C SER A 304 14.25 0.37 40.99
N ALA A 305 13.39 0.13 41.94
CA ALA A 305 11.98 -0.14 41.83
C ALA A 305 11.19 1.06 41.28
N ASP A 306 10.28 0.80 40.33
CA ASP A 306 8.99 1.49 40.35
C ASP A 306 7.88 0.56 39.87
N LYS A 307 6.80 0.62 40.64
CA LYS A 307 5.65 -0.27 40.61
C LYS A 307 4.63 0.15 39.58
N HIS A 308 4.32 -0.72 38.60
CA HIS A 308 2.95 -0.85 38.10
C HIS A 308 2.69 -2.30 37.69
N PRO A 309 1.52 -2.88 38.02
CA PRO A 309 1.26 -4.29 37.85
C PRO A 309 0.64 -4.61 36.49
N ALA A 310 1.45 -5.06 35.54
CA ALA A 310 0.96 -5.87 34.44
C ALA A 310 1.33 -7.33 34.73
N LYS A 311 0.41 -8.05 35.32
CA LYS A 311 0.48 -9.52 35.46
C LYS A 311 0.37 -10.17 34.11
N ALA A 312 1.51 -10.53 33.54
CA ALA A 312 1.66 -11.65 32.64
C ALA A 312 2.91 -12.40 33.10
N THR A 313 2.74 -13.23 34.13
CA THR A 313 3.74 -14.21 34.51
C THR A 313 3.79 -15.29 33.44
N HIS A 314 4.64 -15.09 32.45
CA HIS A 314 5.18 -16.23 31.70
C HIS A 314 6.32 -16.80 32.53
N PRO A 315 6.28 -18.10 32.87
CA PRO A 315 7.41 -18.73 33.51
C PRO A 315 8.61 -18.56 32.60
N ALA A 316 9.76 -18.20 33.19
CA ALA A 316 11.02 -18.16 32.48
C ALA A 316 11.14 -19.47 31.71
N ALA A 317 11.08 -19.39 30.37
CA ALA A 317 11.07 -20.56 29.52
C ALA A 317 12.36 -21.35 29.82
N ALA A 318 12.22 -22.60 30.19
CA ALA A 318 13.37 -23.47 30.36
C ALA A 318 14.20 -23.40 29.08
N LEU A 319 15.45 -22.93 29.20
CA LEU A 319 16.40 -22.90 28.11
C LEU A 319 16.52 -24.31 27.50
N GLY A 320 16.53 -24.41 26.17
CA GLY A 320 16.79 -25.67 25.48
C GLY A 320 18.20 -26.21 25.77
N SER A 321 18.54 -27.36 25.22
CA SER A 321 19.82 -28.02 25.46
C SER A 321 21.04 -27.14 25.14
N TYR A 322 20.89 -26.16 24.28
CA TYR A 322 21.94 -25.23 23.85
C TYR A 322 21.79 -23.80 24.39
N GLY A 323 20.77 -23.56 25.21
CA GLY A 323 20.59 -22.30 25.91
C GLY A 323 20.11 -21.11 25.06
N ILE A 324 19.54 -21.33 23.84
CA ILE A 324 19.00 -20.27 22.97
C ILE A 324 17.50 -20.11 23.23
N SER A 325 16.73 -21.19 23.11
CA SER A 325 15.29 -21.20 23.31
C SER A 325 14.77 -22.56 23.75
N ARG A 326 13.54 -22.61 24.26
CA ARG A 326 12.84 -23.88 24.55
C ARG A 326 12.52 -24.70 23.29
N PHE A 327 12.72 -24.15 22.08
CA PHE A 327 12.40 -24.77 20.80
C PHE A 327 13.63 -25.33 20.07
N ASP A 328 14.83 -25.31 20.67
CA ASP A 328 16.08 -25.68 20.03
C ASP A 328 16.03 -27.07 19.39
N LYS A 329 15.49 -28.08 20.11
CA LYS A 329 15.32 -29.44 19.56
C LYS A 329 14.39 -29.51 18.36
N LEU A 330 13.35 -28.67 18.35
CA LEU A 330 12.42 -28.56 17.22
C LEU A 330 13.11 -27.95 16.00
N PHE A 331 13.89 -26.87 16.20
CA PHE A 331 14.68 -26.27 15.13
C PHE A 331 15.71 -27.23 14.55
N GLU A 332 16.39 -28.01 15.39
CA GLU A 332 17.33 -29.04 14.94
C GLU A 332 16.68 -30.11 14.07
N ALA A 333 15.54 -30.65 14.52
CA ALA A 333 14.81 -31.67 13.78
C ALA A 333 14.36 -31.17 12.42
N GLU A 334 13.80 -29.98 12.33
CA GLU A 334 13.26 -29.40 11.10
C GLU A 334 14.39 -28.87 10.17
N ALA A 335 15.49 -28.35 10.71
CA ALA A 335 16.62 -27.86 9.94
C ALA A 335 17.28 -28.95 9.09
N ARG A 336 17.29 -30.22 9.53
CA ARG A 336 17.78 -31.36 8.75
C ARG A 336 17.02 -31.54 7.43
N ARG A 337 15.76 -31.15 7.38
CA ARG A 337 14.90 -31.28 6.18
C ARG A 337 15.29 -30.30 5.07
N ILE A 338 15.88 -29.16 5.41
CA ILE A 338 16.34 -28.13 4.46
C ILE A 338 17.84 -28.12 4.29
N GLY A 339 18.60 -28.81 5.17
CA GLY A 339 20.05 -28.83 5.15
C GLY A 339 20.73 -27.55 5.65
N TRP A 340 19.99 -26.72 6.40
CA TRP A 340 20.51 -25.48 6.99
C TRP A 340 20.97 -25.68 8.44
N PRO A 341 21.90 -24.82 8.92
CA PRO A 341 22.15 -24.74 10.36
C PRO A 341 20.88 -24.39 11.13
N TRP A 342 20.56 -25.16 12.18
CA TRP A 342 19.32 -24.93 12.95
C TRP A 342 19.25 -23.54 13.60
N GLN A 343 20.40 -22.94 13.90
CA GLN A 343 20.50 -21.58 14.43
C GLN A 343 19.91 -20.52 13.48
N VAL A 344 19.85 -20.79 12.16
CA VAL A 344 19.16 -19.91 11.20
C VAL A 344 17.67 -19.93 11.47
N LEU A 345 17.05 -21.11 11.69
CA LEU A 345 15.63 -21.22 12.04
C LEU A 345 15.32 -20.53 13.37
N ALA A 346 16.19 -20.71 14.38
CA ALA A 346 16.07 -20.00 15.65
C ALA A 346 16.16 -18.47 15.49
N SER A 347 17.04 -18.01 14.59
CA SER A 347 17.18 -16.57 14.28
C SER A 347 15.95 -16.00 13.59
N ILE A 348 15.33 -16.76 12.66
CA ILE A 348 14.05 -16.40 12.04
C ILE A 348 12.95 -16.32 13.13
N ALA A 349 12.82 -17.35 13.97
CA ALA A 349 11.79 -17.39 15.03
C ALA A 349 11.92 -16.23 16.02
N TYR A 350 13.14 -15.83 16.35
CA TYR A 350 13.37 -14.64 17.17
C TYR A 350 12.91 -13.38 16.44
N GLN A 351 13.27 -13.22 15.17
CA GLN A 351 12.94 -12.06 14.36
C GLN A 351 11.44 -11.92 14.15
N GLU A 352 10.73 -13.04 13.93
CA GLU A 352 9.31 -13.05 13.62
C GLU A 352 8.42 -12.91 14.86
N SER A 353 8.85 -13.43 16.01
CA SER A 353 7.97 -13.55 17.19
C SER A 353 8.64 -13.34 18.54
N ASN A 354 9.96 -13.15 18.56
CA ASN A 354 10.75 -13.19 19.81
C ASN A 354 10.45 -14.49 20.62
N PHE A 355 10.40 -15.63 19.90
CA PHE A 355 10.05 -16.94 20.40
C PHE A 355 8.64 -17.05 21.04
N ARG A 356 7.69 -16.19 20.66
CA ARG A 356 6.29 -16.23 21.12
C ARG A 356 5.41 -16.98 20.11
N PRO A 357 4.92 -18.16 20.40
CA PRO A 357 4.16 -18.98 19.45
C PRO A 357 2.72 -18.50 19.26
N ASP A 358 2.18 -17.71 20.16
CA ASP A 358 0.79 -17.24 20.22
C ASP A 358 0.59 -15.88 19.54
N ILE A 359 1.62 -15.30 18.93
CA ILE A 359 1.56 -13.97 18.36
C ILE A 359 0.75 -13.94 17.06
N ILE A 360 0.03 -12.85 16.85
CA ILE A 360 -0.60 -12.48 15.58
C ILE A 360 -0.12 -11.08 15.22
N GLY A 361 0.67 -10.99 14.17
CA GLY A 361 1.23 -9.74 13.73
C GLY A 361 0.21 -8.79 13.07
N TRP A 362 0.61 -7.55 12.84
CA TRP A 362 -0.24 -6.52 12.20
C TRP A 362 -0.70 -6.92 10.80
N SER A 363 0.13 -7.64 10.03
CA SER A 363 -0.20 -8.16 8.70
C SER A 363 -1.14 -9.36 8.74
N GLY A 364 -1.36 -9.94 9.92
CA GLY A 364 -2.07 -11.20 10.11
C GLY A 364 -1.17 -12.44 10.10
N ALA A 365 0.16 -12.27 9.99
CA ALA A 365 1.15 -13.34 10.18
C ALA A 365 1.02 -13.96 11.57
N ARG A 366 1.24 -15.27 11.71
CA ARG A 366 0.90 -16.02 12.92
C ARG A 366 2.01 -16.95 13.38
N GLY A 367 2.08 -17.11 14.69
CA GLY A 367 2.86 -18.13 15.35
C GLY A 367 4.35 -17.85 15.38
N LEU A 368 5.09 -18.86 15.83
CA LEU A 368 6.51 -18.78 16.12
C LEU A 368 7.36 -18.29 14.93
N MET A 369 6.98 -18.66 13.69
CA MET A 369 7.69 -18.36 12.47
C MET A 369 7.03 -17.27 11.61
N GLY A 370 6.01 -16.56 12.09
CA GLY A 370 5.38 -15.45 11.40
C GLY A 370 4.72 -15.83 10.06
N ILE A 371 4.00 -16.96 10.00
CA ILE A 371 3.43 -17.48 8.77
C ILE A 371 2.13 -16.75 8.39
N MET A 372 2.02 -16.32 7.13
CA MET A 372 0.76 -15.78 6.60
C MET A 372 -0.31 -16.87 6.46
N PRO A 373 -1.59 -16.57 6.76
CA PRO A 373 -2.67 -17.55 6.70
C PRO A 373 -2.83 -18.23 5.33
N ARG A 374 -2.54 -17.53 4.23
CA ARG A 374 -2.56 -18.10 2.87
C ARG A 374 -1.45 -19.12 2.69
N THR A 375 -0.23 -18.76 3.09
CA THR A 375 0.93 -19.64 3.07
C THR A 375 0.68 -20.89 3.91
N GLY A 376 0.12 -20.72 5.12
CA GLY A 376 -0.27 -21.86 5.97
C GLY A 376 -1.20 -22.83 5.24
N ARG A 377 -2.24 -22.33 4.55
CA ARG A 377 -3.17 -23.18 3.78
C ARG A 377 -2.50 -23.93 2.64
N ILE A 378 -1.56 -23.31 1.93
CA ILE A 378 -0.79 -23.98 0.85
C ILE A 378 -0.05 -25.21 1.40
N TYR A 379 0.48 -25.12 2.63
CA TYR A 379 1.20 -26.20 3.29
C TYR A 379 0.35 -26.98 4.32
N GLY A 380 -0.98 -26.97 4.15
CA GLY A 380 -1.90 -27.81 4.90
C GLY A 380 -2.15 -27.41 6.35
N ALA A 381 -1.95 -26.12 6.70
CA ALA A 381 -2.21 -25.62 8.06
C ALA A 381 -3.27 -24.52 8.05
N SER A 382 -4.26 -24.64 8.94
CA SER A 382 -5.23 -23.59 9.22
C SER A 382 -4.60 -22.44 10.00
N PRO A 383 -5.19 -21.23 9.98
CA PRO A 383 -4.67 -20.10 10.76
C PRO A 383 -4.53 -20.36 12.26
N LYS A 384 -5.38 -21.23 12.83
CA LYS A 384 -5.30 -21.61 14.24
C LYS A 384 -4.13 -22.55 14.50
N GLN A 385 -3.87 -23.49 13.60
CA GLN A 385 -2.76 -24.44 13.73
C GLN A 385 -1.39 -23.77 13.61
N LEU A 386 -1.28 -22.62 12.95
CA LEU A 386 -0.04 -21.84 12.87
C LEU A 386 0.44 -21.31 14.23
N LEU A 387 -0.43 -21.26 15.23
CA LEU A 387 -0.09 -20.89 16.62
C LEU A 387 0.54 -22.07 17.40
N ASP A 388 0.48 -23.30 16.86
CA ASP A 388 1.23 -24.44 17.38
C ASP A 388 2.68 -24.38 16.90
N PRO A 389 3.68 -24.42 17.83
CA PRO A 389 5.10 -24.29 17.47
C PRO A 389 5.58 -25.31 16.44
N ALA A 390 5.21 -26.57 16.59
CA ALA A 390 5.64 -27.64 15.69
C ALA A 390 5.09 -27.44 14.26
N THR A 391 3.81 -27.11 14.16
CA THR A 391 3.16 -26.77 12.87
C THR A 391 3.79 -25.53 12.24
N SER A 392 4.05 -24.48 13.04
CA SER A 392 4.64 -23.23 12.56
C SER A 392 6.03 -23.47 11.97
N VAL A 393 6.91 -24.19 12.67
CA VAL A 393 8.27 -24.47 12.20
C VAL A 393 8.24 -25.39 10.96
N ARG A 394 7.43 -26.45 10.96
CA ARG A 394 7.27 -27.34 9.80
C ARG A 394 6.84 -26.57 8.54
N VAL A 395 5.79 -25.76 8.65
CA VAL A 395 5.26 -24.96 7.51
C VAL A 395 6.30 -23.95 7.03
N SER A 396 7.04 -23.33 7.96
CA SER A 396 8.12 -22.41 7.60
C SER A 396 9.22 -23.10 6.80
N VAL A 397 9.66 -24.29 7.24
CA VAL A 397 10.68 -25.06 6.54
C VAL A 397 10.19 -25.51 5.16
N ASP A 398 8.93 -25.94 5.01
CA ASP A 398 8.35 -26.29 3.71
C ASP A 398 8.33 -25.08 2.77
N CYS A 399 7.98 -23.89 3.30
CA CYS A 399 8.00 -22.63 2.57
C CYS A 399 9.43 -22.23 2.16
N LEU A 400 10.38 -22.26 3.09
CA LEU A 400 11.79 -21.93 2.84
C LEU A 400 12.41 -22.85 1.77
N LYS A 401 12.13 -24.16 1.81
CA LYS A 401 12.56 -25.12 0.78
C LYS A 401 12.01 -24.78 -0.60
N ALA A 402 10.73 -24.46 -0.69
CA ALA A 402 10.10 -24.08 -1.94
C ALA A 402 10.70 -22.77 -2.50
N ILE A 403 10.93 -21.78 -1.64
CA ILE A 403 11.58 -20.53 -2.03
C ILE A 403 13.03 -20.77 -2.49
N GLU A 404 13.81 -21.52 -1.72
CA GLU A 404 15.21 -21.82 -2.06
C GLU A 404 15.32 -22.51 -3.44
N ALA A 405 14.40 -23.43 -3.74
CA ALA A 405 14.35 -24.13 -5.01
C ALA A 405 14.16 -23.18 -6.20
N LEU A 406 13.41 -22.07 -6.03
CA LEU A 406 13.20 -21.06 -7.09
C LEU A 406 14.51 -20.37 -7.51
N PHE A 407 15.47 -20.25 -6.60
CA PHE A 407 16.72 -19.53 -6.82
C PHE A 407 17.93 -20.45 -7.03
N HIS A 408 17.75 -21.77 -6.97
CA HIS A 408 18.85 -22.75 -6.98
C HIS A 408 19.75 -22.64 -8.23
N SER A 409 19.14 -22.51 -9.41
CA SER A 409 19.89 -22.40 -10.67
C SER A 409 20.57 -21.04 -10.86
N GLN A 410 19.99 -19.98 -10.29
CA GLN A 410 20.49 -18.60 -10.43
C GLN A 410 21.58 -18.27 -9.40
N LEU A 411 21.56 -18.94 -8.25
CA LEU A 411 22.43 -18.68 -7.10
C LEU A 411 23.16 -19.97 -6.69
N PRO A 412 24.25 -20.34 -7.36
CA PRO A 412 24.98 -21.57 -7.05
C PRO A 412 25.63 -21.55 -5.65
N ASN A 413 26.02 -20.36 -5.15
CA ASN A 413 26.60 -20.22 -3.81
C ASN A 413 25.53 -20.42 -2.73
N PRO A 414 25.64 -21.41 -1.81
CA PRO A 414 24.66 -21.69 -0.77
C PRO A 414 24.47 -20.53 0.22
N GLU A 415 25.52 -19.78 0.58
CA GLU A 415 25.44 -18.67 1.54
C GLU A 415 24.64 -17.51 0.94
N GLU A 416 24.90 -17.17 -0.33
CA GLU A 416 24.14 -16.15 -1.06
C GLU A 416 22.67 -16.57 -1.22
N ARG A 417 22.44 -17.86 -1.50
CA ARG A 417 21.10 -18.43 -1.65
C ARG A 417 20.31 -18.37 -0.33
N ILE A 418 20.94 -18.62 0.82
CA ILE A 418 20.30 -18.47 2.13
C ILE A 418 19.86 -17.01 2.33
N LYS A 419 20.72 -16.01 2.08
CA LYS A 419 20.39 -14.59 2.23
C LYS A 419 19.21 -14.19 1.34
N VAL A 420 19.21 -14.59 0.06
CA VAL A 420 18.12 -14.33 -0.88
C VAL A 420 16.84 -15.06 -0.48
N THR A 421 16.93 -16.29 0.03
CA THR A 421 15.78 -17.03 0.54
C THR A 421 15.16 -16.37 1.77
N LEU A 422 15.98 -15.85 2.69
CA LEU A 422 15.52 -15.07 3.84
C LEU A 422 14.81 -13.79 3.40
N ALA A 423 15.39 -13.06 2.44
CA ALA A 423 14.76 -11.88 1.87
C ALA A 423 13.41 -12.22 1.19
N ALA A 424 13.36 -13.33 0.44
CA ALA A 424 12.14 -13.79 -0.21
C ALA A 424 11.08 -14.30 0.79
N TYR A 425 11.50 -14.88 1.90
CA TYR A 425 10.60 -15.27 2.99
C TYR A 425 9.91 -14.05 3.62
N ASN A 426 10.66 -12.95 3.78
CA ASN A 426 10.14 -11.69 4.34
C ASN A 426 9.31 -10.89 3.34
N ALA A 427 9.77 -10.75 2.09
CA ALA A 427 9.15 -9.87 1.09
C ALA A 427 8.22 -10.59 0.11
N GLY A 428 8.47 -11.86 -0.16
CA GLY A 428 7.90 -12.63 -1.25
C GLY A 428 8.88 -12.87 -2.40
N PRO A 429 8.89 -14.07 -2.98
CA PRO A 429 9.84 -14.42 -4.05
C PRO A 429 9.70 -13.59 -5.32
N ALA A 430 8.50 -13.06 -5.63
CA ALA A 430 8.30 -12.21 -6.79
C ALA A 430 9.14 -10.92 -6.73
N HIS A 431 9.25 -10.31 -5.55
CA HIS A 431 10.09 -9.13 -5.36
C HIS A 431 11.58 -9.42 -5.53
N LEU A 432 12.05 -10.59 -5.09
CA LEU A 432 13.45 -10.99 -5.24
C LEU A 432 13.80 -11.29 -6.70
N GLN A 433 12.88 -11.89 -7.46
CA GLN A 433 13.05 -12.03 -8.91
C GLN A 433 13.14 -10.68 -9.63
N ASP A 434 12.33 -9.70 -9.21
CA ASP A 434 12.45 -8.32 -9.72
C ASP A 434 13.81 -7.73 -9.37
N ALA A 435 14.27 -7.88 -8.12
CA ALA A 435 15.57 -7.36 -7.69
C ALA A 435 16.73 -7.97 -8.48
N ILE A 436 16.69 -9.27 -8.78
CA ILE A 436 17.69 -9.94 -9.62
C ILE A 436 17.68 -9.34 -11.04
N ARG A 437 16.49 -9.12 -11.65
CA ARG A 437 16.39 -8.50 -12.98
C ARG A 437 16.86 -7.05 -12.98
N LEU A 438 16.53 -6.28 -11.92
CA LEU A 438 17.03 -4.92 -11.75
C LEU A 438 18.55 -4.90 -11.57
N ALA A 439 19.10 -5.78 -10.74
CA ALA A 439 20.55 -5.91 -10.57
C ALA A 439 21.23 -6.11 -11.91
N GLN A 440 20.76 -7.07 -12.70
CA GLN A 440 21.28 -7.33 -14.04
C GLN A 440 21.17 -6.12 -14.97
N LYS A 441 20.04 -5.44 -14.98
CA LYS A 441 19.79 -4.28 -15.85
C LYS A 441 20.67 -3.08 -15.50
N TYR A 442 20.87 -2.82 -14.19
CA TYR A 442 21.57 -1.63 -13.69
C TYR A 442 23.04 -1.88 -13.33
N GLY A 443 23.63 -3.02 -13.77
CA GLY A 443 25.06 -3.29 -13.62
C GLY A 443 25.49 -3.76 -12.23
N TYR A 444 24.55 -4.17 -11.38
CA TYR A 444 24.83 -4.82 -10.11
C TYR A 444 24.96 -6.33 -10.28
N SER A 445 25.62 -7.01 -9.33
CA SER A 445 25.73 -8.48 -9.39
C SER A 445 24.36 -9.14 -9.15
N PRO A 446 23.83 -9.94 -10.09
CA PRO A 446 22.58 -10.68 -9.89
C PRO A 446 22.75 -11.97 -9.08
N THR A 447 23.99 -12.30 -8.67
CA THR A 447 24.34 -13.55 -7.98
C THR A 447 24.97 -13.35 -6.61
N LYS A 448 25.20 -12.09 -6.20
CA LYS A 448 25.71 -11.72 -4.88
C LYS A 448 24.67 -10.90 -4.13
N TRP A 449 24.57 -11.14 -2.83
CA TRP A 449 23.71 -10.33 -1.96
C TRP A 449 24.29 -8.93 -1.76
N GLU A 450 25.46 -8.85 -1.12
CA GLU A 450 26.12 -7.58 -0.77
C GLU A 450 26.55 -6.79 -2.01
N GLY A 451 26.11 -5.53 -2.09
CA GLY A 451 26.37 -4.63 -3.23
C GLY A 451 25.73 -5.08 -4.55
N GLY A 452 24.96 -6.16 -4.56
CA GLY A 452 24.29 -6.73 -5.72
C GLY A 452 22.77 -6.70 -5.56
N ILE A 453 22.17 -7.87 -5.29
CA ILE A 453 20.71 -8.06 -5.14
C ILE A 453 20.16 -7.20 -4.02
N GLU A 454 20.87 -7.03 -2.93
CA GLU A 454 20.52 -6.14 -1.82
C GLU A 454 20.33 -4.70 -2.28
N THR A 455 21.29 -4.17 -3.06
CA THR A 455 21.20 -2.81 -3.61
C THR A 455 19.98 -2.66 -4.50
N ALA A 456 19.78 -3.59 -5.43
CA ALA A 456 18.62 -3.58 -6.32
C ALA A 456 17.29 -3.69 -5.55
N LEU A 457 17.25 -4.44 -4.46
CA LEU A 457 16.06 -4.56 -3.61
C LEU A 457 15.75 -3.25 -2.88
N ARG A 458 16.76 -2.52 -2.43
CA ARG A 458 16.59 -1.18 -1.83
C ARG A 458 16.02 -0.18 -2.83
N LEU A 459 16.49 -0.23 -4.09
CA LEU A 459 15.98 0.63 -5.16
C LEU A 459 14.50 0.39 -5.47
N LYS A 460 13.93 -0.75 -5.12
CA LYS A 460 12.50 -1.02 -5.32
C LYS A 460 11.55 -0.18 -4.45
N SER A 461 12.02 0.64 -3.55
CA SER A 461 11.20 1.68 -2.90
C SER A 461 11.01 2.94 -3.75
N GLU A 462 11.83 3.13 -4.79
CA GLU A 462 11.82 4.31 -5.65
C GLU A 462 10.98 4.08 -6.90
N ALA A 463 10.14 5.06 -7.28
CA ALA A 463 9.18 4.96 -8.39
C ALA A 463 9.84 4.57 -9.73
N LYS A 464 11.02 5.10 -10.01
CA LYS A 464 11.83 4.76 -11.19
C LYS A 464 12.07 3.26 -11.33
N TYR A 465 12.34 2.56 -10.22
CA TYR A 465 12.75 1.16 -10.25
C TYR A 465 11.58 0.19 -10.07
N TYR A 466 10.61 0.47 -9.18
CA TYR A 466 9.49 -0.45 -9.05
C TYR A 466 8.52 -0.37 -10.24
N ASN A 467 8.52 0.74 -11.00
CA ASN A 467 7.79 0.90 -12.25
C ASN A 467 8.60 0.47 -13.49
N ASP A 468 9.86 0.06 -13.33
CA ASP A 468 10.67 -0.43 -14.45
C ASP A 468 9.98 -1.63 -15.11
N PRO A 469 9.96 -1.72 -16.47
CA PRO A 469 9.34 -2.84 -17.20
C PRO A 469 9.84 -4.24 -16.81
N VAL A 470 11.04 -4.36 -16.21
CA VAL A 470 11.54 -5.65 -15.71
C VAL A 470 10.90 -6.05 -14.38
N CYS A 471 10.28 -5.10 -13.66
CA CYS A 471 9.56 -5.37 -12.42
C CYS A 471 8.13 -5.85 -12.70
N ARG A 472 7.68 -6.83 -11.93
CA ARG A 472 6.33 -7.40 -12.01
C ARG A 472 5.57 -7.33 -10.69
N ALA A 473 6.31 -7.24 -9.57
CA ALA A 473 5.74 -7.22 -8.22
C ALA A 473 5.48 -5.78 -7.69
N GLY A 474 5.91 -4.74 -8.42
CA GLY A 474 5.67 -3.34 -8.04
C GLY A 474 6.48 -2.89 -6.83
N TYR A 475 5.91 -1.94 -6.09
CA TYR A 475 6.50 -1.30 -4.92
C TYR A 475 6.89 -2.27 -3.80
N LEU A 476 8.04 -2.01 -3.17
CA LEU A 476 8.53 -2.70 -1.99
C LEU A 476 9.36 -1.76 -1.10
N ARG A 477 9.17 -1.82 0.23
CA ARG A 477 10.10 -1.21 1.20
C ARG A 477 11.38 -2.02 1.32
N GLY A 478 12.26 -1.91 0.33
CA GLY A 478 13.48 -2.74 0.23
C GLY A 478 14.42 -2.61 1.43
N LYS A 479 14.56 -1.42 2.02
CA LYS A 479 15.39 -1.17 3.22
C LYS A 479 14.95 -2.02 4.43
N GLY A 480 13.64 -2.25 4.60
CA GLY A 480 13.13 -3.12 5.67
C GLY A 480 13.55 -4.57 5.48
N VAL A 481 13.49 -5.05 4.24
CA VAL A 481 13.85 -6.43 3.88
C VAL A 481 15.37 -6.70 4.04
N THR A 482 16.20 -5.77 3.57
CA THR A 482 17.66 -5.92 3.71
C THR A 482 18.08 -5.93 5.16
N ARG A 483 17.53 -5.05 5.99
CA ARG A 483 17.75 -5.05 7.44
C ARG A 483 17.31 -6.36 8.10
N TYR A 484 16.14 -6.91 7.72
CA TYR A 484 15.70 -8.22 8.19
C TYR A 484 16.74 -9.31 7.95
N VAL A 485 17.32 -9.36 6.75
CA VAL A 485 18.38 -10.34 6.41
C VAL A 485 19.62 -10.12 7.27
N ASP A 486 20.08 -8.86 7.39
CA ASP A 486 21.26 -8.52 8.18
C ASP A 486 21.09 -8.93 9.64
N GLU A 487 19.94 -8.66 10.25
CA GLU A 487 19.64 -9.02 11.64
C GLU A 487 19.54 -10.53 11.86
N VAL A 488 18.90 -11.26 10.94
CA VAL A 488 18.81 -12.74 11.01
C VAL A 488 20.20 -13.37 10.89
N ILE A 489 21.02 -12.92 9.94
CA ILE A 489 22.38 -13.43 9.72
C ILE A 489 23.31 -13.09 10.89
N ALA A 490 23.28 -11.84 11.39
CA ALA A 490 24.08 -11.46 12.55
C ALA A 490 23.73 -12.31 13.79
N ARG A 491 22.43 -12.54 14.01
CA ARG A 491 21.94 -13.38 15.10
C ARG A 491 22.32 -14.85 14.90
N TYR A 492 22.26 -15.37 13.70
CA TYR A 492 22.73 -16.70 13.36
C TYR A 492 24.20 -16.91 13.78
N TYR A 493 25.08 -15.98 13.42
CA TYR A 493 26.48 -16.08 13.83
C TYR A 493 26.67 -16.01 15.35
N SER A 494 25.91 -15.15 16.04
CA SER A 494 25.89 -15.08 17.50
C SER A 494 25.45 -16.39 18.14
N TYR A 495 24.38 -17.00 17.62
CA TYR A 495 23.85 -18.28 18.15
C TYR A 495 24.80 -19.45 17.87
N ARG A 496 25.40 -19.50 16.69
CA ARG A 496 26.41 -20.51 16.32
C ARG A 496 27.62 -20.49 17.28
N ASN A 497 28.05 -19.30 17.68
CA ASN A 497 29.18 -19.18 18.61
C ASN A 497 28.81 -19.60 20.06
N LYS A 498 27.56 -19.45 20.45
CA LYS A 498 27.07 -19.90 21.78
C LYS A 498 26.80 -21.40 21.85
N SER A 499 26.57 -22.06 20.72
CA SER A 499 26.24 -23.48 20.65
C SER A 499 27.45 -24.36 20.30
N LYS A 500 28.64 -23.74 20.21
CA LYS A 500 29.96 -24.46 20.21
C LYS A 500 30.43 -24.69 21.64
#